data_983871b418a251d40c3fdc7c98219f01
#
_entry.id   983871b418a251d40c3fdc7c98219f01
#
_cell.length_a   1.000
_cell.length_b   1.000
_cell.length_c   1.000
_cell.angle_alpha   90.00
_cell.angle_beta   90.00
_cell.angle_gamma   90.00
#
_symmetry.space_group_name_H-M   'P 1'
#
loop_
_entity.id
_entity.type
_entity.pdbx_description
1 polymer ?
#
loop_
_entity_poly.entity_id
_entity_poly.type
_entity_poly.pdbx_seq_one_letter_code
_entity_poly.pdbx_strand_id
1 'polypeptide(L)'
;MFASVAALALGGCGDDDGGSGSSYGGGQSSTPKNVVATIEVKETEYALNPANPGVEDAGKVAFEVTNAGKIGHALEIEGPKGEQETDEIAPGETAKLTVDMGKPGKYKWYCPIADHEQRGMTGSVFIAFDKAGQTDQPRKKGEAGPGSDGHGGY
;
A
#
# COMPACT_ATOMS: atom_id res chain seq x y z
N MET A 1 49.54 4.57 -43.97
CA MET A 1 49.90 3.38 -44.81
C MET A 1 48.96 2.23 -44.42
N PHE A 2 48.26 1.77 -45.46
CA PHE A 2 47.51 0.52 -45.57
C PHE A 2 46.21 0.39 -44.71
N ALA A 3 45.10 0.13 -45.18
CA ALA A 3 44.46 -0.20 -46.47
C ALA A 3 43.16 -0.92 -46.09
N SER A 4 42.12 -0.49 -46.75
CA SER A 4 40.78 -1.06 -46.87
C SER A 4 40.69 -2.58 -46.92
N VAL A 5 39.60 -3.15 -46.40
CA VAL A 5 38.84 -4.16 -47.15
C VAL A 5 37.34 -3.99 -46.84
N ALA A 6 36.57 -3.75 -47.88
CA ALA A 6 35.12 -3.86 -47.92
C ALA A 6 34.72 -5.30 -48.19
N ALA A 7 33.65 -5.77 -47.57
CA ALA A 7 32.90 -6.94 -48.03
C ALA A 7 31.41 -6.64 -47.94
N LEU A 8 30.80 -6.45 -49.13
CA LEU A 8 29.35 -6.52 -49.34
C LEU A 8 28.92 -7.97 -49.31
N ALA A 9 27.83 -8.28 -48.63
CA ALA A 9 27.00 -9.42 -48.95
C ALA A 9 25.55 -8.99 -48.93
N LEU A 10 24.94 -9.04 -50.09
CA LEU A 10 23.52 -8.92 -50.40
C LEU A 10 22.82 -10.22 -50.00
N GLY A 11 21.55 -10.10 -49.58
CA GLY A 11 20.62 -11.19 -49.80
C GLY A 11 19.64 -11.44 -48.67
N GLY A 12 18.34 -11.22 -48.94
CA GLY A 12 17.27 -11.79 -48.17
C GLY A 12 16.04 -10.88 -48.04
N CYS A 13 15.29 -10.70 -49.17
CA CYS A 13 13.88 -10.35 -49.11
C CYS A 13 13.10 -11.51 -48.47
N GLY A 14 12.27 -11.22 -47.50
CA GLY A 14 11.23 -12.06 -46.98
C GLY A 14 10.09 -11.15 -46.61
N ASP A 15 9.13 -11.05 -47.56
CA ASP A 15 7.81 -10.53 -47.27
C ASP A 15 7.09 -11.55 -46.42
N ASP A 16 6.50 -11.10 -45.30
CA ASP A 16 5.32 -11.75 -44.74
C ASP A 16 4.54 -10.76 -43.87
N ASP A 17 3.32 -10.65 -44.30
CA ASP A 17 2.12 -10.04 -43.85
C ASP A 17 1.91 -9.74 -42.36
N GLY A 18 1.34 -8.53 -42.12
CA GLY A 18 0.10 -8.36 -41.39
C GLY A 18 0.08 -8.73 -39.92
N GLY A 19 0.19 -7.72 -39.10
CA GLY A 19 -0.13 -7.85 -37.66
C GLY A 19 -0.06 -6.52 -36.94
N SER A 20 -1.02 -5.62 -37.15
CA SER A 20 -1.29 -4.51 -36.23
C SER A 20 -1.63 -5.06 -34.86
N GLY A 21 -0.63 -5.28 -34.04
CA GLY A 21 -0.75 -5.57 -32.63
C GLY A 21 -0.30 -4.36 -31.83
N SER A 22 -1.20 -3.42 -31.55
CA SER A 22 -1.00 -2.45 -30.48
C SER A 22 -0.85 -3.20 -29.17
N SER A 23 0.39 -3.54 -28.81
CA SER A 23 0.72 -3.94 -27.44
C SER A 23 0.65 -2.70 -26.57
N TYR A 24 -0.52 -2.41 -26.06
CA TYR A 24 -0.63 -1.68 -24.82
C TYR A 24 0.01 -2.57 -23.76
N GLY A 25 1.25 -2.23 -23.40
CA GLY A 25 1.94 -2.80 -22.24
C GLY A 25 1.18 -2.40 -20.99
N GLY A 26 0.12 -3.12 -20.69
CA GLY A 26 -0.49 -3.13 -19.38
C GLY A 26 0.55 -3.74 -18.43
N GLY A 27 1.23 -2.92 -17.66
CA GLY A 27 2.02 -3.36 -16.52
C GLY A 27 1.09 -4.18 -15.63
N GLN A 28 1.18 -5.51 -15.75
CA GLN A 28 0.55 -6.41 -14.80
C GLN A 28 1.28 -6.19 -13.48
N SER A 29 0.71 -5.31 -12.64
CA SER A 29 1.00 -5.29 -11.23
C SER A 29 0.61 -6.68 -10.70
N SER A 30 1.60 -7.55 -10.57
CA SER A 30 1.40 -8.86 -9.96
C SER A 30 1.18 -8.64 -8.46
N THR A 31 -0.06 -8.40 -8.09
CA THR A 31 -0.46 -8.40 -6.69
C THR A 31 -0.05 -9.75 -6.10
N PRO A 32 0.76 -9.79 -5.03
CA PRO A 32 1.13 -11.04 -4.41
C PRO A 32 -0.12 -11.83 -4.05
N LYS A 33 -0.13 -13.14 -4.33
CA LYS A 33 -1.25 -14.01 -3.96
C LYS A 33 -1.49 -13.91 -2.45
N ASN A 34 -2.75 -13.72 -2.06
CA ASN A 34 -3.22 -13.58 -0.67
C ASN A 34 -3.01 -12.20 -0.02
N VAL A 35 -2.98 -11.13 -0.79
CA VAL A 35 -3.04 -9.75 -0.26
C VAL A 35 -4.51 -9.35 -0.15
N VAL A 36 -4.91 -8.87 1.04
CA VAL A 36 -6.30 -8.42 1.30
C VAL A 36 -6.52 -6.97 0.84
N ALA A 37 -5.45 -6.16 0.83
CA ALA A 37 -5.50 -4.78 0.36
C ALA A 37 -4.14 -4.32 -0.18
N THR A 38 -4.17 -3.36 -1.09
CA THR A 38 -2.98 -2.60 -1.52
C THR A 38 -3.21 -1.13 -1.18
N ILE A 39 -2.24 -0.51 -0.52
CA ILE A 39 -2.24 0.90 -0.16
C ILE A 39 -1.16 1.59 -1.01
N GLU A 40 -1.59 2.52 -1.85
CA GLU A 40 -0.68 3.41 -2.56
C GLU A 40 -0.30 4.57 -1.64
N VAL A 41 1.00 4.75 -1.42
CA VAL A 41 1.55 5.78 -0.55
C VAL A 41 2.40 6.73 -1.37
N LYS A 42 2.17 8.02 -1.23
CA LYS A 42 3.07 9.05 -1.75
C LYS A 42 3.79 9.71 -0.60
N GLU A 43 5.10 9.72 -0.68
CA GLU A 43 6.00 10.34 0.28
C GLU A 43 6.50 11.68 -0.25
N THR A 44 6.43 12.70 0.58
CA THR A 44 7.01 14.03 0.32
C THR A 44 7.68 14.54 1.59
N GLU A 45 8.37 15.68 1.53
CA GLU A 45 8.97 16.34 2.70
C GLU A 45 7.88 17.04 3.55
N TYR A 46 7.52 16.55 4.63
CA TYR A 46 7.65 15.45 5.53
C TYR A 46 6.26 14.87 5.76
N ALA A 47 5.72 14.23 4.79
CA ALA A 47 4.34 13.74 4.82
C ALA A 47 4.17 12.39 4.13
N LEU A 48 3.31 11.58 4.69
CA LEU A 48 2.75 10.37 4.09
C LEU A 48 1.34 10.66 3.58
N ASN A 49 1.02 10.28 2.36
CA ASN A 49 -0.31 10.46 1.80
C ASN A 49 -0.82 9.16 1.15
N PRO A 50 -1.91 8.56 1.70
CA PRO A 50 -2.66 8.96 2.89
C PRO A 50 -1.84 8.76 4.18
N ALA A 51 -2.02 9.61 5.20
CA ALA A 51 -1.35 9.46 6.48
C ALA A 51 -2.02 8.40 7.38
N ASN A 52 -3.32 8.19 7.23
CA ASN A 52 -4.12 7.32 8.11
C ASN A 52 -5.11 6.48 7.29
N PRO A 53 -4.65 5.54 6.46
CA PRO A 53 -5.52 4.65 5.70
C PRO A 53 -6.18 3.60 6.59
N GLY A 54 -7.38 3.16 6.15
CA GLY A 54 -8.11 2.03 6.73
C GLY A 54 -8.13 0.83 5.79
N VAL A 55 -8.05 -0.37 6.35
CA VAL A 55 -8.21 -1.66 5.66
C VAL A 55 -9.32 -2.43 6.36
N GLU A 56 -10.27 -2.94 5.58
CA GLU A 56 -11.46 -3.61 6.13
C GLU A 56 -11.22 -5.02 6.66
N ASP A 57 -10.24 -5.73 6.07
CA ASP A 57 -9.94 -7.11 6.41
C ASP A 57 -8.53 -7.25 6.98
N ALA A 58 -8.40 -8.05 8.04
CA ALA A 58 -7.10 -8.43 8.56
C ALA A 58 -6.41 -9.45 7.62
N GLY A 59 -5.13 -9.28 7.37
CA GLY A 59 -4.38 -10.15 6.47
C GLY A 59 -3.09 -9.51 5.98
N LYS A 60 -2.57 -9.99 4.86
CA LYS A 60 -1.41 -9.37 4.21
C LYS A 60 -1.82 -8.10 3.48
N VAL A 61 -1.18 -7.00 3.78
CA VAL A 61 -1.37 -5.71 3.13
C VAL A 61 -0.12 -5.37 2.32
N ALA A 62 -0.30 -5.05 1.06
CA ALA A 62 0.76 -4.53 0.21
C ALA A 62 0.79 -2.99 0.26
N PHE A 63 1.97 -2.42 0.29
CA PHE A 63 2.22 -0.99 0.22
C PHE A 63 3.03 -0.73 -1.04
N GLU A 64 2.53 0.13 -1.92
CA GLU A 64 3.25 0.67 -3.07
C GLU A 64 3.64 2.11 -2.76
N VAL A 65 4.91 2.31 -2.43
CA VAL A 65 5.42 3.56 -1.86
C VAL A 65 6.20 4.32 -2.92
N THR A 66 5.68 5.47 -3.33
CA THR A 66 6.33 6.34 -4.32
C THR A 66 6.90 7.57 -3.63
N ASN A 67 8.18 7.79 -3.78
CA ASN A 67 8.83 9.04 -3.36
C ASN A 67 8.53 10.16 -4.37
N ALA A 68 7.54 11.01 -4.04
CA ALA A 68 7.19 12.20 -4.81
C ALA A 68 7.92 13.47 -4.33
N GLY A 69 8.85 13.32 -3.37
CA GLY A 69 9.69 14.38 -2.82
C GLY A 69 10.98 14.61 -3.62
N LYS A 70 11.92 15.30 -3.00
CA LYS A 70 13.22 15.70 -3.59
C LYS A 70 14.42 15.08 -2.87
N ILE A 71 14.21 14.45 -1.74
CA ILE A 71 15.22 13.77 -0.93
C ILE A 71 14.84 12.30 -0.76
N GLY A 72 15.75 11.46 -0.27
CA GLY A 72 15.48 10.05 0.02
C GLY A 72 14.45 9.89 1.15
N HIS A 73 13.55 8.93 0.98
CA HIS A 73 12.56 8.53 1.96
C HIS A 73 12.55 7.01 2.12
N ALA A 74 11.94 6.50 3.18
CA ALA A 74 11.67 5.09 3.39
C ALA A 74 10.40 4.94 4.20
N LEU A 75 9.72 3.80 4.09
CA LEU A 75 8.54 3.50 4.89
C LEU A 75 8.85 2.38 5.88
N GLU A 76 8.69 2.66 7.16
CA GLU A 76 8.70 1.68 8.23
C GLU A 76 7.32 1.53 8.85
N ILE A 77 6.93 0.29 9.14
CA ILE A 77 5.64 -0.06 9.73
C ILE A 77 5.87 -0.94 10.95
N GLU A 78 5.39 -0.50 12.11
CA GLU A 78 5.37 -1.26 13.35
C GLU A 78 4.22 -2.29 13.29
N GLY A 79 4.45 -3.42 12.61
CA GLY A 79 3.45 -4.46 12.40
C GLY A 79 3.28 -5.40 13.59
N PRO A 80 2.26 -6.28 13.57
CA PRO A 80 1.98 -7.22 14.68
C PRO A 80 3.06 -8.29 14.87
N LYS A 81 4.00 -8.41 13.93
CA LYS A 81 5.14 -9.36 13.97
C LYS A 81 6.50 -8.66 14.09
N GLY A 82 6.50 -7.37 14.39
CA GLY A 82 7.68 -6.52 14.45
C GLY A 82 7.71 -5.46 13.35
N GLU A 83 8.76 -4.70 13.34
CA GLU A 83 9.01 -3.64 12.36
C GLU A 83 9.40 -4.24 11.01
N GLN A 84 8.90 -3.65 9.94
CA GLN A 84 9.23 -3.96 8.57
C GLN A 84 9.37 -2.65 7.79
N GLU A 85 10.43 -2.55 6.99
CA GLU A 85 10.76 -1.32 6.26
C GLU A 85 11.10 -1.59 4.80
N THR A 86 11.04 -0.54 3.98
CA THR A 86 11.62 -0.52 2.63
C THR A 86 13.07 -0.11 2.72
N ASP A 87 13.84 -0.42 1.68
CA ASP A 87 15.09 0.30 1.44
C ASP A 87 14.80 1.80 1.20
N GLU A 88 15.86 2.63 1.26
CA GLU A 88 15.73 4.05 0.89
C GLU A 88 15.27 4.20 -0.56
N ILE A 89 14.20 4.97 -0.75
CA ILE A 89 13.56 5.24 -2.04
C ILE A 89 14.06 6.59 -2.55
N ALA A 90 14.74 6.59 -3.68
CA ALA A 90 15.22 7.83 -4.29
C ALA A 90 14.06 8.66 -4.87
N PRO A 91 14.22 9.98 -5.05
CA PRO A 91 13.21 10.83 -5.65
C PRO A 91 12.68 10.30 -6.99
N GLY A 92 11.37 10.14 -7.10
CA GLY A 92 10.68 9.61 -8.28
C GLY A 92 10.60 8.09 -8.36
N GLU A 93 11.25 7.37 -7.48
CA GLU A 93 11.20 5.90 -7.44
C GLU A 93 10.03 5.36 -6.62
N THR A 94 9.74 4.08 -6.81
CA THR A 94 8.69 3.36 -6.10
C THR A 94 9.24 2.06 -5.52
N ALA A 95 8.98 1.81 -4.24
CA ALA A 95 9.24 0.56 -3.56
C ALA A 95 7.95 -0.18 -3.22
N LYS A 96 8.06 -1.50 -2.98
CA LYS A 96 6.93 -2.34 -2.56
C LYS A 96 7.30 -3.06 -1.27
N LEU A 97 6.38 -3.01 -0.31
CA LEU A 97 6.48 -3.70 0.96
C LEU A 97 5.20 -4.50 1.20
N THR A 98 5.30 -5.74 1.69
CA THR A 98 4.12 -6.52 2.07
C THR A 98 4.24 -6.91 3.54
N VAL A 99 3.30 -6.46 4.34
CA VAL A 99 3.25 -6.68 5.79
C VAL A 99 2.09 -7.61 6.15
N ASP A 100 2.35 -8.56 7.03
CA ASP A 100 1.30 -9.43 7.60
C ASP A 100 0.61 -8.69 8.75
N MET A 101 -0.54 -8.11 8.44
CA MET A 101 -1.43 -7.42 9.38
C MET A 101 -2.62 -8.30 9.78
N GLY A 102 -2.36 -9.56 10.10
CA GLY A 102 -3.38 -10.56 10.44
C GLY A 102 -4.10 -10.33 11.78
N LYS A 103 -3.92 -9.17 12.40
CA LYS A 103 -4.63 -8.76 13.62
C LYS A 103 -5.26 -7.39 13.42
N PRO A 104 -6.53 -7.21 13.80
CA PRO A 104 -7.14 -5.89 13.85
C PRO A 104 -6.43 -4.96 14.83
N GLY A 105 -6.35 -3.68 14.48
CA GLY A 105 -5.68 -2.71 15.33
C GLY A 105 -5.22 -1.47 14.60
N LYS A 106 -4.53 -0.61 15.34
CA LYS A 106 -3.86 0.58 14.85
C LYS A 106 -2.36 0.33 14.86
N TYR A 107 -1.73 0.46 13.70
CA TYR A 107 -0.31 0.24 13.49
C TYR A 107 0.35 1.54 13.08
N LYS A 108 1.39 1.94 13.79
CA LYS A 108 2.16 3.13 13.44
C LYS A 108 3.00 2.86 12.19
N TRP A 109 3.15 3.87 11.36
CA TRP A 109 4.10 3.89 10.24
C TRP A 109 4.75 5.27 10.13
N TYR A 110 5.96 5.32 9.60
CA TYR A 110 6.74 6.55 9.55
C TYR A 110 7.94 6.39 8.60
N CYS A 111 8.62 7.52 8.31
CA CYS A 111 9.91 7.50 7.65
C CYS A 111 11.03 7.42 8.69
N PRO A 112 11.87 6.37 8.70
CA PRO A 112 12.93 6.20 9.70
C PRO A 112 14.19 7.05 9.41
N ILE A 113 14.24 7.73 8.25
CA ILE A 113 15.42 8.49 7.85
C ILE A 113 15.56 9.76 8.67
N ALA A 114 16.72 9.93 9.32
CA ALA A 114 17.12 11.12 10.06
C ALA A 114 16.02 11.62 11.03
N ASP A 115 15.58 12.88 10.89
CA ASP A 115 14.55 13.53 11.71
C ASP A 115 13.18 13.63 11.01
N HIS A 116 12.96 12.83 9.94
CA HIS A 116 11.75 12.92 9.11
C HIS A 116 10.48 12.62 9.91
N GLU A 117 10.50 11.61 10.78
CA GLU A 117 9.38 11.29 11.66
C GLU A 117 9.03 12.47 12.57
N GLN A 118 10.03 13.09 13.22
CA GLN A 118 9.83 14.21 14.15
C GLN A 118 9.32 15.46 13.42
N ARG A 119 9.55 15.55 12.12
CA ARG A 119 9.06 16.63 11.26
C ARG A 119 7.65 16.39 10.73
N GLY A 120 7.04 15.25 11.09
CA GLY A 120 5.65 14.95 10.77
C GLY A 120 5.45 13.82 9.76
N MET A 121 6.54 13.17 9.29
CA MET A 121 6.44 12.07 8.33
C MET A 121 6.08 10.75 9.05
N THR A 122 4.89 10.74 9.62
CA THR A 122 4.32 9.65 10.42
C THR A 122 2.81 9.57 10.27
N GLY A 123 2.24 8.42 10.60
CA GLY A 123 0.82 8.17 10.53
C GLY A 123 0.42 6.84 11.14
N SER A 124 -0.74 6.32 10.75
CA SER A 124 -1.22 5.03 11.26
C SER A 124 -2.06 4.29 10.23
N VAL A 125 -1.84 3.00 10.10
CA VAL A 125 -2.73 2.10 9.35
C VAL A 125 -3.74 1.49 10.31
N PHE A 126 -5.02 1.56 9.97
CA PHE A 126 -6.11 0.99 10.75
C PHE A 126 -6.60 -0.28 10.08
N ILE A 127 -6.45 -1.41 10.77
CA ILE A 127 -7.00 -2.70 10.33
C ILE A 127 -8.29 -2.92 11.12
N ALA A 128 -9.41 -2.98 10.41
CA ALA A 128 -10.71 -3.23 11.02
C ALA A 128 -10.83 -4.70 11.45
N PHE A 129 -11.77 -4.94 12.36
CA PHE A 129 -12.19 -6.30 12.67
C PHE A 129 -12.97 -6.82 11.47
N ASP A 130 -12.61 -7.99 10.96
CA ASP A 130 -13.42 -8.69 9.97
C ASP A 130 -14.85 -8.90 10.52
N LYS A 131 -15.81 -8.80 9.65
CA LYS A 131 -17.23 -9.05 10.03
C LYS A 131 -17.45 -10.48 10.54
N ALA A 132 -16.53 -11.39 10.26
CA ALA A 132 -16.54 -12.76 10.75
C ALA A 132 -16.11 -12.88 12.22
N GLY A 133 -15.34 -11.91 12.75
CA GLY A 133 -14.96 -11.85 14.18
C GLY A 133 -16.02 -11.20 15.07
N GLN A 134 -17.10 -10.69 14.52
CA GLN A 134 -18.23 -10.11 15.28
C GLN A 134 -19.26 -11.17 15.65
N THR A 135 -18.80 -12.38 16.00
CA THR A 135 -19.63 -13.38 16.64
C THR A 135 -19.65 -13.11 18.15
N ASP A 136 -20.82 -12.66 18.60
CA ASP A 136 -21.29 -12.78 19.98
C ASP A 136 -20.49 -12.05 21.08
N GLN A 137 -20.58 -10.75 21.10
CA GLN A 137 -20.85 -10.13 22.38
C GLN A 137 -22.31 -10.49 22.74
N PRO A 138 -22.55 -11.29 23.78
CA PRO A 138 -23.90 -11.51 24.24
C PRO A 138 -24.46 -10.15 24.64
N ARG A 139 -25.44 -9.68 23.88
CA ARG A 139 -26.21 -8.51 24.28
C ARG A 139 -26.71 -8.79 25.66
N LYS A 140 -26.23 -8.08 26.68
CA LYS A 140 -26.82 -8.10 28.02
C LYS A 140 -28.28 -7.71 27.84
N LYS A 141 -29.11 -8.73 27.84
CA LYS A 141 -30.56 -8.62 27.92
C LYS A 141 -30.86 -8.09 29.31
N GLY A 142 -31.26 -6.84 29.41
CA GLY A 142 -31.79 -6.32 30.65
C GLY A 142 -31.14 -5.07 31.16
N GLU A 143 -31.39 -3.97 30.47
CA GLU A 143 -31.52 -2.70 31.16
C GLU A 143 -32.80 -2.06 30.63
N ALA A 144 -33.89 -2.40 31.39
CA ALA A 144 -35.16 -1.72 31.25
C ALA A 144 -34.92 -0.25 31.61
N GLY A 145 -35.11 0.63 30.62
CA GLY A 145 -35.14 2.07 30.87
C GLY A 145 -36.20 2.40 31.93
N PRO A 146 -35.97 3.42 32.75
CA PRO A 146 -36.96 3.85 33.76
C PRO A 146 -38.24 4.28 33.02
N GLY A 147 -39.34 3.64 33.44
CA GLY A 147 -40.66 3.96 32.94
C GLY A 147 -40.98 5.43 33.19
N SER A 148 -41.40 6.11 32.14
CA SER A 148 -42.06 7.40 32.27
C SER A 148 -43.46 7.14 32.79
N ASP A 149 -43.65 7.27 34.09
CA ASP A 149 -44.95 7.28 34.71
C ASP A 149 -45.71 8.50 34.29
N GLY A 150 -46.78 8.25 33.55
CA GLY A 150 -47.75 9.26 33.17
C GLY A 150 -48.43 9.85 34.39
N HIS A 151 -48.33 11.12 34.63
CA HIS A 151 -49.23 11.86 35.49
C HIS A 151 -50.28 12.52 34.58
N GLY A 152 -51.39 11.85 34.45
CA GLY A 152 -52.65 12.48 34.12
C GLY A 152 -53.31 12.97 35.42
N GLY A 153 -53.92 14.13 35.34
CA GLY A 153 -54.84 14.51 36.40
C GLY A 153 -55.04 16.02 36.55
N TYR A 154 -56.24 16.39 36.15
CA TYR A 154 -57.03 17.59 36.41
C TYR A 154 -56.75 18.86 35.62
#